data_e620891df1c5d56f6d85a8a40598dae3
#
_entry.id   e620891df1c5d56f6d85a8a40598dae3
#
_cell.length_a   1.000
_cell.length_b   1.000
_cell.length_c   1.000
_cell.angle_alpha   90.00
_cell.angle_beta   90.00
_cell.angle_gamma   90.00
#
_symmetry.space_group_name_H-M   'P 1'
#
loop_
_entity.id
_entity.type
_entity.pdbx_description
1 polymer ?
#
loop_
_entity_poly.entity_id
_entity_poly.type
_entity_poly.pdbx_seq_one_letter_code
_entity_poly.pdbx_strand_id
1 'polypeptide(L)'
;MMKSSIKYCMLAVVFLLCGAAVNVAYAQSKKFSVLGDSYSTFEGLISPSSNACWYFNGRTAGRSNDVKSSEQTWWKIFESQSGYALDVNNSYSGATICCTGYRKEDYSDRSFISRMFNLGKPELILVFGGTNDSWSKAPIGEYMYDGWTKSDLYSYRPALSYMLSQMKVLYPQSRIVFILNSELSDAIDASTNEVCAHYGIEVLELHDIDKMDGHPSVAGMKQIAEQILVYLKK
;
A
#
# COMPACT_ATOMS: atom_id res chain seq x y z
N MET A 1 -66.57 10.05 -71.24
CA MET A 1 -65.14 9.97 -71.04
C MET A 1 -64.85 10.34 -69.56
N MET A 2 -64.68 9.34 -68.70
CA MET A 2 -64.41 9.54 -67.30
C MET A 2 -62.92 9.28 -66.99
N LYS A 3 -62.19 10.27 -66.43
CA LYS A 3 -60.82 10.10 -65.98
C LYS A 3 -60.87 9.75 -64.50
N SER A 4 -60.45 8.52 -64.21
CA SER A 4 -60.22 8.05 -62.83
C SER A 4 -58.94 8.62 -62.27
N SER A 5 -59.00 9.30 -61.15
CA SER A 5 -57.86 9.76 -60.39
C SER A 5 -57.60 8.80 -59.22
N ILE A 6 -56.52 8.05 -59.31
CA ILE A 6 -56.05 7.18 -58.22
C ILE A 6 -55.26 8.05 -57.24
N LYS A 7 -55.75 8.18 -56.02
CA LYS A 7 -55.00 8.80 -54.88
C LYS A 7 -54.12 7.77 -54.22
N TYR A 8 -52.85 7.95 -54.28
CA TYR A 8 -51.88 7.18 -53.51
C TYR A 8 -51.83 7.72 -52.08
N CYS A 9 -52.22 6.89 -51.13
CA CYS A 9 -52.07 7.15 -49.71
C CYS A 9 -50.67 6.66 -49.31
N MET A 10 -49.74 7.57 -49.09
CA MET A 10 -48.44 7.23 -48.50
C MET A 10 -48.58 7.07 -47.01
N LEU A 11 -48.44 5.85 -46.52
CA LEU A 11 -48.38 5.54 -45.09
C LEU A 11 -46.92 5.71 -44.65
N ALA A 12 -46.61 6.81 -43.96
CA ALA A 12 -45.31 7.03 -43.35
C ALA A 12 -45.26 6.26 -42.03
N VAL A 13 -44.53 5.15 -42.02
CA VAL A 13 -44.23 4.43 -40.78
C VAL A 13 -43.04 5.11 -40.12
N VAL A 14 -43.28 5.86 -39.07
CA VAL A 14 -42.23 6.45 -38.25
C VAL A 14 -41.75 5.37 -37.28
N PHE A 15 -40.57 4.81 -37.52
CA PHE A 15 -39.83 3.97 -36.54
C PHE A 15 -39.24 4.87 -35.47
N LEU A 16 -39.90 4.95 -34.31
CA LEU A 16 -39.30 5.47 -33.07
C LEU A 16 -38.27 4.42 -32.56
N LEU A 17 -37.03 4.61 -32.90
CA LEU A 17 -35.93 3.92 -32.22
C LEU A 17 -35.71 4.57 -30.86
N CYS A 18 -36.37 4.07 -29.81
CA CYS A 18 -35.96 4.33 -28.42
C CYS A 18 -34.59 3.71 -28.19
N GLY A 19 -33.54 4.46 -28.45
CA GLY A 19 -32.19 4.13 -28.04
C GLY A 19 -32.10 4.24 -26.51
N ALA A 20 -32.32 3.16 -25.80
CA ALA A 20 -31.93 3.08 -24.40
C ALA A 20 -30.40 3.16 -24.35
N ALA A 21 -29.85 4.34 -24.09
CA ALA A 21 -28.45 4.51 -23.75
C ALA A 21 -28.22 3.78 -22.43
N VAL A 22 -27.69 2.56 -22.51
CA VAL A 22 -27.20 1.86 -21.34
C VAL A 22 -25.96 2.62 -20.89
N ASN A 23 -26.12 3.55 -19.94
CA ASN A 23 -25.00 4.13 -19.24
C ASN A 23 -24.37 3.02 -18.40
N VAL A 24 -23.40 2.29 -18.97
CA VAL A 24 -22.48 1.46 -18.22
C VAL A 24 -21.59 2.44 -17.44
N ALA A 25 -22.01 2.79 -16.23
CA ALA A 25 -21.14 3.45 -15.29
C ALA A 25 -20.00 2.45 -15.01
N TYR A 26 -18.85 2.66 -15.63
CA TYR A 26 -17.64 2.00 -15.23
C TYR A 26 -17.40 2.43 -13.78
N ALA A 27 -17.69 1.55 -12.83
CA ALA A 27 -17.33 1.78 -11.44
C ALA A 27 -15.80 1.98 -11.44
N GLN A 28 -15.37 3.19 -11.11
CA GLN A 28 -13.94 3.48 -10.99
C GLN A 28 -13.39 2.51 -9.96
N SER A 29 -12.35 1.74 -10.33
CA SER A 29 -11.72 0.79 -9.41
C SER A 29 -11.24 1.55 -8.19
N LYS A 30 -11.54 1.02 -7.00
CA LYS A 30 -11.01 1.55 -5.74
C LYS A 30 -9.48 1.57 -5.83
N LYS A 31 -8.85 2.56 -5.22
CA LYS A 31 -7.41 2.70 -5.24
C LYS A 31 -6.79 2.31 -3.91
N PHE A 32 -5.61 1.71 -3.97
CA PHE A 32 -4.78 1.51 -2.79
C PHE A 32 -3.39 2.09 -2.99
N SER A 33 -2.74 2.46 -1.88
CA SER A 33 -1.34 2.87 -1.86
C SER A 33 -0.55 2.09 -0.83
N VAL A 34 0.74 1.98 -1.07
CA VAL A 34 1.69 1.30 -0.19
C VAL A 34 2.67 2.32 0.35
N LEU A 35 2.83 2.35 1.67
CA LEU A 35 3.96 2.97 2.36
C LEU A 35 4.81 1.83 2.93
N GLY A 36 5.95 1.53 2.30
CA GLY A 36 6.67 0.29 2.59
C GLY A 36 8.20 0.43 2.70
N ASP A 37 8.81 -0.69 3.04
CA ASP A 37 10.26 -0.88 3.04
C ASP A 37 10.69 -1.80 1.87
N SER A 38 11.81 -2.55 2.03
CA SER A 38 12.33 -3.45 1.00
C SER A 38 11.34 -4.53 0.54
N TYR A 39 10.46 -5.00 1.43
CA TYR A 39 9.47 -6.04 1.13
C TYR A 39 8.44 -5.61 0.07
N SER A 40 8.33 -4.30 -0.16
CA SER A 40 7.35 -3.72 -1.08
C SER A 40 7.98 -3.05 -2.30
N THR A 41 9.31 -3.02 -2.41
CA THR A 41 9.99 -2.40 -3.55
C THR A 41 10.02 -3.31 -4.77
N PHE A 42 9.98 -2.70 -5.96
CA PHE A 42 10.34 -3.33 -7.23
C PHE A 42 10.83 -2.27 -8.21
N GLU A 43 11.91 -2.56 -8.94
CA GLU A 43 12.53 -1.65 -9.90
C GLU A 43 11.53 -1.08 -10.91
N GLY A 44 11.52 0.26 -11.04
CA GLY A 44 10.63 0.97 -11.97
C GLY A 44 9.17 1.11 -11.53
N LEU A 45 8.77 0.53 -10.38
CA LEU A 45 7.37 0.51 -9.92
C LEU A 45 7.18 1.11 -8.52
N ILE A 46 8.16 1.87 -8.05
CA ILE A 46 8.08 2.68 -6.82
C ILE A 46 8.14 4.17 -7.16
N SER A 47 7.59 5.01 -6.30
CA SER A 47 7.56 6.47 -6.46
C SER A 47 8.02 7.16 -5.17
N PRO A 48 9.03 8.02 -5.23
CA PRO A 48 9.87 8.35 -6.38
C PRO A 48 10.72 7.16 -6.90
N SER A 49 11.02 7.17 -8.20
CA SER A 49 11.85 6.11 -8.82
C SER A 49 13.31 6.11 -8.34
N SER A 50 13.74 7.18 -7.66
CA SER A 50 15.05 7.30 -7.01
C SER A 50 15.16 6.53 -5.70
N ASN A 51 14.06 6.04 -5.14
CA ASN A 51 14.07 5.25 -3.93
C ASN A 51 14.86 3.95 -4.13
N ALA A 52 15.59 3.52 -3.10
CA ALA A 52 16.35 2.27 -3.17
C ALA A 52 15.40 1.06 -3.31
N CYS A 53 15.77 0.12 -4.18
CA CYS A 53 15.05 -1.11 -4.43
C CYS A 53 15.79 -2.34 -3.85
N TRP A 54 15.00 -3.38 -3.54
CA TRP A 54 15.50 -4.71 -3.22
C TRP A 54 15.26 -5.70 -4.37
N TYR A 55 14.08 -5.67 -4.98
CA TYR A 55 13.71 -6.58 -6.07
C TYR A 55 13.87 -5.89 -7.42
N PHE A 56 14.36 -6.66 -8.40
CA PHE A 56 14.67 -6.19 -9.74
C PHE A 56 14.18 -7.19 -10.77
N ASN A 57 13.98 -6.73 -12.00
CA ASN A 57 13.61 -7.59 -13.11
C ASN A 57 14.75 -8.57 -13.42
N GLY A 58 14.47 -9.88 -13.31
CA GLY A 58 15.41 -10.96 -13.57
C GLY A 58 16.53 -11.14 -12.55
N ARG A 59 16.64 -10.29 -11.52
CA ARG A 59 17.70 -10.35 -10.50
C ARG A 59 17.23 -9.82 -9.15
N THR A 60 18.02 -10.05 -8.11
CA THR A 60 17.89 -9.43 -6.79
C THR A 60 19.16 -8.61 -6.48
N ALA A 61 19.15 -7.80 -5.43
CA ALA A 61 20.24 -6.91 -5.04
C ALA A 61 21.49 -7.68 -4.52
N GLY A 62 22.02 -8.59 -5.31
CA GLY A 62 23.24 -9.36 -4.99
C GLY A 62 23.03 -10.48 -3.98
N ARG A 63 21.80 -10.80 -3.59
CA ARG A 63 21.44 -11.85 -2.63
C ARG A 63 20.59 -12.94 -3.28
N SER A 64 20.58 -14.11 -2.65
CA SER A 64 19.75 -15.23 -3.11
C SER A 64 18.27 -14.97 -2.76
N ASN A 65 17.46 -14.72 -3.78
CA ASN A 65 16.00 -14.66 -3.68
C ASN A 65 15.41 -15.07 -5.04
N ASP A 66 14.19 -15.59 -5.06
CA ASP A 66 13.54 -16.12 -6.25
C ASP A 66 12.54 -15.17 -6.90
N VAL A 67 12.21 -14.04 -6.27
CA VAL A 67 11.34 -12.98 -6.84
C VAL A 67 12.09 -12.22 -7.93
N LYS A 68 11.67 -12.37 -9.20
CA LYS A 68 12.35 -11.84 -10.38
C LYS A 68 11.45 -11.04 -11.33
N SER A 69 10.17 -10.91 -11.02
CA SER A 69 9.23 -10.09 -11.77
C SER A 69 8.26 -9.39 -10.84
N SER A 70 7.74 -8.26 -11.27
CA SER A 70 6.75 -7.47 -10.51
C SER A 70 5.50 -8.27 -10.17
N GLU A 71 5.06 -9.13 -11.07
CA GLU A 71 3.86 -9.97 -10.91
C GLU A 71 3.97 -10.95 -9.73
N GLN A 72 5.18 -11.18 -9.23
CA GLN A 72 5.46 -12.00 -8.08
C GLN A 72 5.44 -11.23 -6.76
N THR A 73 5.32 -9.90 -6.78
CA THR A 73 5.26 -9.09 -5.56
C THR A 73 3.89 -9.20 -4.90
N TRP A 74 3.84 -9.11 -3.56
CA TRP A 74 2.61 -9.23 -2.80
C TRP A 74 1.55 -8.18 -3.21
N TRP A 75 1.97 -6.96 -3.51
CA TRP A 75 1.04 -5.87 -3.86
C TRP A 75 0.53 -5.99 -5.30
N LYS A 76 1.28 -6.60 -6.25
CA LYS A 76 0.75 -6.94 -7.58
C LYS A 76 -0.23 -8.11 -7.52
N ILE A 77 0.07 -9.12 -6.72
CA ILE A 77 -0.87 -10.23 -6.47
C ILE A 77 -2.15 -9.69 -5.81
N PHE A 78 -2.01 -8.82 -4.81
CA PHE A 78 -3.15 -8.15 -4.18
C PHE A 78 -3.96 -7.33 -5.20
N GLU A 79 -3.32 -6.49 -6.01
CA GLU A 79 -3.97 -5.72 -7.07
C GLU A 79 -4.82 -6.60 -7.98
N SER A 80 -4.27 -7.72 -8.46
CA SER A 80 -4.94 -8.61 -9.41
C SER A 80 -6.16 -9.34 -8.82
N GLN A 81 -6.27 -9.47 -7.50
CA GLN A 81 -7.29 -10.29 -6.83
C GLN A 81 -8.28 -9.49 -5.98
N SER A 82 -7.98 -8.24 -5.64
CA SER A 82 -8.77 -7.45 -4.69
C SER A 82 -9.83 -6.55 -5.32
N GLY A 83 -9.70 -6.24 -6.61
CA GLY A 83 -10.49 -5.20 -7.27
C GLY A 83 -10.01 -3.77 -6.98
N TYR A 84 -8.92 -3.61 -6.23
CA TYR A 84 -8.23 -2.34 -6.07
C TYR A 84 -7.18 -2.16 -7.17
N ALA A 85 -6.97 -0.92 -7.61
CA ALA A 85 -5.85 -0.53 -8.46
C ALA A 85 -4.79 0.21 -7.64
N LEU A 86 -3.51 -0.03 -7.92
CA LEU A 86 -2.41 0.69 -7.26
C LEU A 86 -2.42 2.17 -7.65
N ASP A 87 -2.47 3.06 -6.67
CA ASP A 87 -2.30 4.51 -6.86
C ASP A 87 -0.82 4.89 -6.73
N VAL A 88 -0.23 4.64 -5.56
CA VAL A 88 1.18 4.95 -5.31
C VAL A 88 1.83 3.82 -4.50
N ASN A 89 3.00 3.37 -4.93
CA ASN A 89 3.89 2.56 -4.11
C ASN A 89 5.09 3.41 -3.67
N ASN A 90 5.01 4.01 -2.48
CA ASN A 90 6.08 4.80 -1.89
C ASN A 90 6.89 3.94 -0.90
N SER A 91 7.61 2.95 -1.45
CA SER A 91 8.49 2.08 -0.69
C SER A 91 9.95 2.45 -0.88
N TYR A 92 10.78 2.19 0.15
CA TYR A 92 12.22 2.45 0.13
C TYR A 92 12.96 1.33 0.86
N SER A 93 13.84 0.61 0.17
CA SER A 93 14.60 -0.51 0.74
C SER A 93 15.51 -0.05 1.89
N GLY A 94 15.40 -0.69 3.04
CA GLY A 94 16.16 -0.36 4.24
C GLY A 94 15.56 0.76 5.10
N ALA A 95 14.44 1.36 4.70
CA ALA A 95 13.85 2.46 5.46
C ALA A 95 13.26 1.99 6.79
N THR A 96 13.48 2.79 7.82
CA THR A 96 12.91 2.68 9.17
C THR A 96 11.67 3.59 9.29
N ILE A 97 10.79 3.32 10.23
CA ILE A 97 9.71 4.24 10.58
C ILE A 97 10.28 5.51 11.20
N CYS A 98 11.14 5.37 12.21
CA CYS A 98 11.83 6.50 12.83
C CYS A 98 13.00 7.01 11.97
N CYS A 99 13.58 8.14 12.37
CA CYS A 99 14.74 8.74 11.68
C CYS A 99 16.07 8.03 12.00
N THR A 100 16.10 7.07 12.92
CA THR A 100 17.31 6.31 13.23
C THR A 100 17.40 5.07 12.34
N GLY A 101 18.43 5.01 11.51
CA GLY A 101 18.71 3.87 10.64
C GLY A 101 19.75 2.92 11.19
N TYR A 102 20.27 2.06 10.30
CA TYR A 102 21.37 1.16 10.61
C TYR A 102 22.60 1.93 11.09
N ARG A 103 23.34 1.38 12.04
CA ARG A 103 24.53 2.00 12.66
C ARG A 103 24.26 3.38 13.27
N LYS A 104 22.98 3.67 13.62
CA LYS A 104 22.51 4.95 14.12
C LYS A 104 22.68 6.12 13.12
N GLU A 105 22.73 5.80 11.83
CA GLU A 105 22.71 6.81 10.78
C GLU A 105 21.39 7.57 10.74
N ASP A 106 21.44 8.82 10.29
CA ASP A 106 20.24 9.64 10.09
C ASP A 106 19.52 9.22 8.80
N TYR A 107 18.31 8.68 8.96
CA TYR A 107 17.42 8.28 7.87
C TYR A 107 16.23 9.25 7.70
N SER A 108 16.33 10.48 8.21
CA SER A 108 15.27 11.49 8.09
C SER A 108 14.90 11.81 6.65
N ASP A 109 15.78 11.55 5.68
CA ASP A 109 15.54 11.72 4.25
C ASP A 109 14.69 10.58 3.61
N ARG A 110 14.61 9.40 4.25
CA ARG A 110 14.03 8.18 3.68
C ARG A 110 13.08 7.42 4.62
N SER A 111 12.95 7.85 5.87
CA SER A 111 12.06 7.23 6.86
C SER A 111 10.59 7.22 6.41
N PHE A 112 9.77 6.39 7.03
CA PHE A 112 8.33 6.37 6.75
C PHE A 112 7.68 7.72 7.07
N ILE A 113 8.08 8.37 8.17
CA ILE A 113 7.54 9.69 8.55
C ILE A 113 7.85 10.78 7.52
N SER A 114 8.90 10.66 6.73
CA SER A 114 9.24 11.62 5.67
C SER A 114 8.48 11.35 4.38
N ARG A 115 8.09 10.09 4.14
CA ARG A 115 7.46 9.65 2.89
C ARG A 115 5.94 9.58 2.94
N MET A 116 5.33 9.58 4.12
CA MET A 116 3.88 9.45 4.31
C MET A 116 3.04 10.52 3.60
N PHE A 117 3.63 11.65 3.22
CA PHE A 117 2.94 12.76 2.56
C PHE A 117 2.62 12.52 1.08
N ASN A 118 3.19 11.48 0.48
CA ASN A 118 3.14 11.24 -0.97
C ASN A 118 2.52 9.87 -1.29
N LEU A 119 1.26 9.68 -0.92
CA LEU A 119 0.51 8.44 -1.15
C LEU A 119 -0.70 8.61 -2.08
N GLY A 120 -0.80 9.73 -2.81
CA GLY A 120 -1.92 9.97 -3.71
C GLY A 120 -3.25 10.21 -3.00
N LYS A 121 -4.32 9.65 -3.55
CA LYS A 121 -5.68 9.74 -3.00
C LYS A 121 -6.35 8.36 -3.00
N PRO A 122 -5.81 7.39 -2.27
CA PRO A 122 -6.35 6.04 -2.22
C PRO A 122 -7.52 5.92 -1.24
N GLU A 123 -8.37 4.92 -1.43
CA GLU A 123 -9.36 4.49 -0.43
C GLU A 123 -8.76 3.54 0.62
N LEU A 124 -7.61 2.91 0.29
CA LEU A 124 -6.90 1.99 1.20
C LEU A 124 -5.41 2.33 1.21
N ILE A 125 -4.84 2.47 2.39
CA ILE A 125 -3.39 2.58 2.58
C ILE A 125 -2.89 1.36 3.34
N LEU A 126 -1.93 0.66 2.75
CA LEU A 126 -1.24 -0.46 3.36
C LEU A 126 0.14 0.02 3.82
N VAL A 127 0.34 0.11 5.14
CA VAL A 127 1.62 0.49 5.75
C VAL A 127 2.35 -0.79 6.13
N PHE A 128 3.46 -1.09 5.45
CA PHE A 128 4.24 -2.29 5.73
C PHE A 128 5.65 -1.91 6.19
N GLY A 129 5.85 -1.82 7.50
CA GLY A 129 7.07 -1.28 8.11
C GLY A 129 7.38 -1.87 9.49
N GLY A 130 8.41 -1.31 10.13
CA GLY A 130 8.92 -1.76 11.42
C GLY A 130 10.02 -2.83 11.32
N THR A 131 10.14 -3.50 10.17
CA THR A 131 11.18 -4.52 9.95
C THR A 131 12.59 -3.96 10.15
N ASN A 132 12.87 -2.84 9.51
CA ASN A 132 14.20 -2.23 9.62
C ASN A 132 14.45 -1.58 10.98
N ASP A 133 13.42 -1.08 11.66
CA ASP A 133 13.53 -0.60 13.05
C ASP A 133 13.93 -1.74 13.99
N SER A 134 13.32 -2.92 13.84
CA SER A 134 13.69 -4.13 14.58
C SER A 134 15.12 -4.56 14.28
N TRP A 135 15.49 -4.69 13.00
CA TRP A 135 16.79 -5.19 12.57
C TRP A 135 17.95 -4.23 12.88
N SER A 136 17.72 -2.91 12.77
CA SER A 136 18.71 -1.90 13.12
C SER A 136 18.85 -1.68 14.63
N LYS A 137 17.95 -2.28 15.43
CA LYS A 137 17.81 -2.00 16.87
C LYS A 137 17.61 -0.52 17.13
N ALA A 138 16.67 0.09 16.41
CA ALA A 138 16.31 1.49 16.58
C ALA A 138 15.89 1.75 18.05
N PRO A 139 16.18 2.94 18.61
CA PRO A 139 15.70 3.31 19.94
C PRO A 139 14.18 3.19 20.01
N ILE A 140 13.64 2.53 21.03
CA ILE A 140 12.19 2.34 21.16
C ILE A 140 11.51 3.66 21.59
N GLY A 141 12.07 4.39 22.53
CA GLY A 141 11.51 5.62 23.10
C GLY A 141 10.32 5.38 24.02
N GLU A 142 9.80 6.45 24.58
CA GLU A 142 8.59 6.42 25.40
C GLU A 142 7.33 6.54 24.54
N TYR A 143 6.18 6.11 25.04
CA TYR A 143 4.90 6.38 24.40
C TYR A 143 4.59 7.87 24.49
N MET A 144 4.39 8.49 23.32
CA MET A 144 4.11 9.92 23.18
C MET A 144 3.05 10.10 22.10
N TYR A 145 1.94 10.77 22.41
CA TYR A 145 0.81 10.90 21.51
C TYR A 145 0.56 12.34 21.05
N ASP A 146 1.30 13.30 21.57
CA ASP A 146 1.32 14.72 21.18
C ASP A 146 2.65 15.36 21.55
N GLY A 147 2.85 16.64 21.17
CA GLY A 147 3.99 17.46 21.58
C GLY A 147 5.35 16.97 21.07
N TRP A 148 5.39 16.16 20.00
CA TRP A 148 6.66 15.64 19.48
C TRP A 148 7.63 16.75 19.06
N THR A 149 8.87 16.62 19.48
CA THR A 149 10.00 17.39 18.98
C THR A 149 10.71 16.62 17.87
N LYS A 150 11.56 17.29 17.10
CA LYS A 150 12.36 16.64 16.06
C LYS A 150 13.22 15.50 16.61
N SER A 151 13.74 15.62 17.84
CA SER A 151 14.58 14.59 18.48
C SER A 151 13.79 13.34 18.84
N ASP A 152 12.52 13.47 19.18
CA ASP A 152 11.68 12.32 19.54
C ASP A 152 11.46 11.39 18.35
N LEU A 153 11.44 11.95 17.13
CA LEU A 153 11.24 11.20 15.89
C LEU A 153 12.43 10.27 15.53
N TYR A 154 13.51 10.30 16.29
CA TYR A 154 14.61 9.34 16.20
C TYR A 154 14.37 8.06 17.04
N SER A 155 13.23 7.96 17.70
CA SER A 155 12.80 6.76 18.45
C SER A 155 11.51 6.21 17.85
N TYR A 156 11.34 4.88 17.89
CA TYR A 156 10.28 4.15 17.19
C TYR A 156 8.87 4.58 17.61
N ARG A 157 8.57 4.51 18.93
CA ARG A 157 7.22 4.82 19.46
C ARG A 157 6.77 6.24 19.12
N PRO A 158 7.57 7.29 19.40
CA PRO A 158 7.19 8.65 19.03
C PRO A 158 7.04 8.84 17.53
N ALA A 159 7.93 8.25 16.72
CA ALA A 159 7.87 8.36 15.27
C ALA A 159 6.63 7.65 14.69
N LEU A 160 6.31 6.45 15.15
CA LEU A 160 5.11 5.72 14.75
C LEU A 160 3.85 6.50 15.13
N SER A 161 3.79 7.00 16.36
CA SER A 161 2.70 7.82 16.86
C SER A 161 2.50 9.09 16.03
N TYR A 162 3.57 9.83 15.79
CA TYR A 162 3.56 11.00 14.89
C TYR A 162 3.04 10.63 13.50
N MET A 163 3.59 9.56 12.90
CA MET A 163 3.20 9.11 11.57
C MET A 163 1.70 8.82 11.48
N LEU A 164 1.16 8.00 12.40
CA LEU A 164 -0.24 7.61 12.36
C LEU A 164 -1.18 8.80 12.64
N SER A 165 -0.81 9.69 13.56
CA SER A 165 -1.53 10.94 13.80
C SER A 165 -1.62 11.78 12.53
N GLN A 166 -0.49 12.01 11.85
CA GLN A 166 -0.46 12.80 10.62
C GLN A 166 -1.21 12.10 9.48
N MET A 167 -1.08 10.80 9.31
CA MET A 167 -1.78 10.06 8.25
C MET A 167 -3.30 10.14 8.40
N LYS A 168 -3.85 10.13 9.60
CA LYS A 168 -5.29 10.35 9.82
C LYS A 168 -5.76 11.73 9.37
N VAL A 169 -4.92 12.75 9.48
CA VAL A 169 -5.21 14.11 9.01
C VAL A 169 -5.06 14.22 7.49
N LEU A 170 -4.02 13.61 6.94
CA LEU A 170 -3.70 13.68 5.51
C LEU A 170 -4.67 12.85 4.65
N TYR A 171 -5.14 11.71 5.19
CA TYR A 171 -5.95 10.73 4.47
C TYR A 171 -7.25 10.39 5.22
N PRO A 172 -8.12 11.38 5.50
CA PRO A 172 -9.28 11.20 6.39
C PRO A 172 -10.36 10.27 5.81
N GLN A 173 -10.30 9.98 4.51
CA GLN A 173 -11.23 9.09 3.82
C GLN A 173 -10.64 7.71 3.51
N SER A 174 -9.37 7.50 3.82
CA SER A 174 -8.70 6.23 3.55
C SER A 174 -8.81 5.30 4.75
N ARG A 175 -9.12 4.03 4.48
CA ARG A 175 -8.86 2.95 5.43
C ARG A 175 -7.35 2.75 5.50
N ILE A 176 -6.78 2.78 6.69
CA ILE A 176 -5.36 2.56 6.92
C ILE A 176 -5.19 1.24 7.66
N VAL A 177 -4.40 0.33 7.10
CA VAL A 177 -4.05 -0.94 7.72
C VAL A 177 -2.53 -1.03 7.85
N PHE A 178 -2.07 -1.22 9.07
CA PHE A 178 -0.66 -1.51 9.35
C PHE A 178 -0.41 -3.01 9.20
N ILE A 179 0.52 -3.37 8.36
CA ILE A 179 0.97 -4.75 8.16
C ILE A 179 2.21 -4.95 9.02
N LEU A 180 2.06 -5.73 10.08
CA LEU A 180 3.14 -6.07 11.00
C LEU A 180 3.79 -7.36 10.53
N ASN A 181 5.09 -7.29 10.21
CA ASN A 181 5.85 -8.45 9.76
C ASN A 181 6.01 -9.48 10.89
N SER A 182 6.17 -10.75 10.53
CA SER A 182 6.53 -11.81 11.47
C SER A 182 8.00 -11.70 11.91
N GLU A 183 8.31 -12.24 13.09
CA GLU A 183 9.69 -12.39 13.59
C GLU A 183 10.41 -11.07 13.88
N LEU A 184 9.69 -10.04 14.29
CA LEU A 184 10.27 -8.81 14.79
C LEU A 184 10.61 -8.94 16.30
N SER A 185 11.23 -7.90 16.86
CA SER A 185 11.42 -7.88 18.31
C SER A 185 10.10 -7.61 19.03
N ASP A 186 9.90 -8.25 20.20
CA ASP A 186 8.71 -8.07 21.03
C ASP A 186 8.40 -6.59 21.32
N ALA A 187 9.45 -5.77 21.46
CA ALA A 187 9.28 -4.34 21.70
C ALA A 187 8.69 -3.59 20.49
N ILE A 188 9.01 -3.99 19.27
CA ILE A 188 8.42 -3.43 18.06
C ILE A 188 6.96 -3.90 17.94
N ASP A 189 6.69 -5.19 18.12
CA ASP A 189 5.36 -5.77 18.03
C ASP A 189 4.40 -5.13 19.04
N ALA A 190 4.79 -5.11 20.30
CA ALA A 190 3.99 -4.49 21.37
C ALA A 190 3.76 -2.99 21.12
N SER A 191 4.81 -2.26 20.68
CA SER A 191 4.69 -0.83 20.41
C SER A 191 3.78 -0.54 19.22
N THR A 192 3.84 -1.36 18.18
CA THR A 192 2.98 -1.22 17.01
C THR A 192 1.51 -1.40 17.37
N ASN A 193 1.21 -2.47 18.09
CA ASN A 193 -0.15 -2.78 18.52
C ASN A 193 -0.72 -1.67 19.43
N GLU A 194 0.04 -1.22 20.42
CA GLU A 194 -0.39 -0.16 21.34
C GLU A 194 -0.65 1.17 20.63
N VAL A 195 0.29 1.62 19.78
CA VAL A 195 0.15 2.90 19.08
C VAL A 195 -0.95 2.84 18.03
N CYS A 196 -1.07 1.74 17.29
CA CYS A 196 -2.16 1.56 16.33
C CYS A 196 -3.52 1.54 17.03
N ALA A 197 -3.65 0.86 18.17
CA ALA A 197 -4.88 0.84 18.96
C ALA A 197 -5.28 2.24 19.44
N HIS A 198 -4.31 3.05 19.90
CA HIS A 198 -4.56 4.44 20.31
C HIS A 198 -5.20 5.28 19.21
N TYR A 199 -4.73 5.14 17.97
CA TYR A 199 -5.26 5.89 16.83
C TYR A 199 -6.43 5.20 16.10
N GLY A 200 -6.86 4.02 16.54
CA GLY A 200 -7.89 3.21 15.87
C GLY A 200 -7.45 2.76 14.47
N ILE A 201 -6.17 2.47 14.30
CA ILE A 201 -5.59 1.92 13.06
C ILE A 201 -5.60 0.39 13.18
N GLU A 202 -6.08 -0.26 12.14
CA GLU A 202 -6.10 -1.72 12.06
C GLU A 202 -4.69 -2.30 11.91
N VAL A 203 -4.41 -3.41 12.59
CA VAL A 203 -3.15 -4.15 12.47
C VAL A 203 -3.42 -5.53 11.92
N LEU A 204 -2.74 -5.87 10.83
CA LEU A 204 -2.63 -7.23 10.32
C LEU A 204 -1.27 -7.80 10.73
N GLU A 205 -1.25 -8.69 11.69
CA GLU A 205 -0.05 -9.45 12.05
C GLU A 205 0.14 -10.61 11.08
N LEU A 206 1.26 -10.58 10.34
CA LEU A 206 1.63 -11.65 9.42
C LEU A 206 2.21 -12.84 10.18
N HIS A 207 1.95 -14.02 9.68
CA HIS A 207 2.50 -15.27 10.22
C HIS A 207 2.91 -16.23 9.09
N ASP A 208 3.87 -17.10 9.37
CA ASP A 208 4.29 -18.19 8.48
C ASP A 208 4.71 -17.71 7.08
N ILE A 209 5.42 -16.59 7.00
CA ILE A 209 5.90 -16.02 5.73
C ILE A 209 7.22 -16.71 5.33
N ASP A 210 7.21 -17.36 4.18
CA ASP A 210 8.42 -17.96 3.60
C ASP A 210 9.41 -16.87 3.18
N LYS A 211 10.65 -17.00 3.64
CA LYS A 211 11.70 -16.00 3.42
C LYS A 211 12.98 -16.64 2.88
N MET A 212 13.61 -15.94 1.95
CA MET A 212 14.95 -16.22 1.45
C MET A 212 15.82 -15.00 1.75
N ASP A 213 16.94 -15.23 2.46
CA ASP A 213 17.87 -14.17 2.85
C ASP A 213 17.17 -13.00 3.58
N GLY A 214 16.27 -13.35 4.51
CA GLY A 214 15.51 -12.41 5.33
C GLY A 214 14.36 -11.69 4.63
N HIS A 215 14.16 -11.89 3.33
CA HIS A 215 13.11 -11.24 2.53
C HIS A 215 12.10 -12.27 1.99
N PRO A 216 10.84 -11.88 1.79
CA PRO A 216 9.85 -12.79 1.22
C PRO A 216 10.33 -13.43 -0.09
N SER A 217 10.22 -14.76 -0.19
CA SER A 217 10.34 -15.49 -1.45
C SER A 217 9.08 -15.31 -2.30
N VAL A 218 9.02 -15.89 -3.49
CA VAL A 218 7.78 -15.93 -4.30
C VAL A 218 6.63 -16.55 -3.50
N ALA A 219 6.89 -17.61 -2.73
CA ALA A 219 5.89 -18.21 -1.85
C ALA A 219 5.48 -17.22 -0.74
N GLY A 220 6.43 -16.56 -0.10
CA GLY A 220 6.17 -15.57 0.93
C GLY A 220 5.39 -14.35 0.42
N MET A 221 5.69 -13.86 -0.76
CA MET A 221 4.92 -12.78 -1.39
C MET A 221 3.46 -13.17 -1.58
N LYS A 222 3.19 -14.41 -2.01
CA LYS A 222 1.84 -14.93 -2.15
C LYS A 222 1.13 -15.05 -0.80
N GLN A 223 1.81 -15.58 0.23
CA GLN A 223 1.28 -15.70 1.59
C GLN A 223 0.91 -14.33 2.18
N ILE A 224 1.73 -13.29 1.96
CA ILE A 224 1.42 -11.91 2.37
C ILE A 224 0.13 -11.43 1.69
N ALA A 225 0.04 -11.55 0.36
CA ALA A 225 -1.14 -11.11 -0.38
C ALA A 225 -2.41 -11.84 0.07
N GLU A 226 -2.35 -13.16 0.28
CA GLU A 226 -3.46 -13.97 0.76
C GLU A 226 -3.93 -13.54 2.15
N GLN A 227 -3.02 -13.28 3.10
CA GLN A 227 -3.37 -12.82 4.44
C GLN A 227 -4.03 -11.43 4.39
N ILE A 228 -3.54 -10.50 3.55
CA ILE A 228 -4.19 -9.20 3.36
C ILE A 228 -5.60 -9.37 2.78
N LEU A 229 -5.77 -10.18 1.73
CA LEU A 229 -7.07 -10.43 1.10
C LEU A 229 -8.09 -11.03 2.07
N VAL A 230 -7.66 -11.97 2.91
CA VAL A 230 -8.52 -12.57 3.95
C VAL A 230 -8.88 -11.54 5.02
N TYR A 231 -7.92 -10.74 5.45
CA TYR A 231 -8.12 -9.71 6.48
C TYR A 231 -9.13 -8.64 6.05
N LEU A 232 -9.01 -8.15 4.81
CA LEU A 232 -9.86 -7.07 4.30
C LEU A 232 -11.31 -7.50 4.02
N LYS A 233 -11.61 -8.80 4.00
CA LYS A 233 -12.98 -9.34 3.84
C LYS A 233 -13.76 -9.40 5.15
N LYS A 234 -13.09 -9.21 6.28
CA LYS A 234 -13.74 -9.12 7.61
C LYS A 234 -14.38 -7.76 7.81
#